data_c155a097b35ac27a9388b1ff16b7d086
#
_entry.id   c155a097b35ac27a9388b1ff16b7d086
#
_cell.length_a   1.000
_cell.length_b   1.000
_cell.length_c   1.000
_cell.angle_alpha   90.00
_cell.angle_beta   90.00
_cell.angle_gamma   90.00
#
_symmetry.space_group_name_H-M   'P 1'
#
loop_
_entity.id
_entity.type
_entity.pdbx_description
1 polymer ?
#
loop_
_entity_poly.entity_id
_entity_poly.type
_entity_poly.pdbx_seq_one_letter_code
_entity_poly.pdbx_strand_id
1 'polypeptide(L)'
;MRFLRRKNKVQKTILVISDLHLGAGIQVNGRKNPLEDFNSDKELVDFLNYYSSDKFVSQEVELIINGDFFDLLAVPYVKYFDDEFWSEKAALEKLELILKAHPEVMDALKEFLSKKNKKIVYIIGNHDAELVFESLKERFSG
;
A
#
# COMPACT_ATOMS: atom_id res chain seq x y z
N MET A 1 -12.94 48.53 -16.28
CA MET A 1 -12.46 47.28 -16.94
C MET A 1 -12.23 46.23 -15.87
N ARG A 2 -13.10 45.22 -15.75
CA ARG A 2 -13.02 44.18 -14.73
C ARG A 2 -12.18 43.06 -15.30
N PHE A 3 -10.91 42.94 -14.89
CA PHE A 3 -10.10 41.76 -15.23
C PHE A 3 -10.67 40.53 -14.50
N LEU A 4 -11.30 39.63 -15.24
CA LEU A 4 -11.68 38.33 -14.74
C LEU A 4 -10.39 37.54 -14.44
N ARG A 5 -10.01 37.48 -13.17
CA ARG A 5 -8.96 36.56 -12.70
C ARG A 5 -9.41 35.14 -13.04
N ARG A 6 -8.85 34.54 -14.09
CA ARG A 6 -8.97 33.08 -14.31
C ARG A 6 -8.52 32.41 -13.03
N LYS A 7 -9.43 31.76 -12.29
CA LYS A 7 -9.06 30.84 -11.25
C LYS A 7 -8.20 29.77 -11.93
N ASN A 8 -6.91 29.72 -11.61
CA ASN A 8 -6.06 28.64 -12.05
C ASN A 8 -6.72 27.35 -11.53
N LYS A 9 -7.24 26.56 -12.43
CA LYS A 9 -7.83 25.25 -12.10
C LYS A 9 -6.67 24.38 -11.62
N VAL A 10 -6.67 23.98 -10.35
CA VAL A 10 -5.66 23.05 -9.82
C VAL A 10 -5.71 21.80 -10.67
N GLN A 11 -4.58 21.44 -11.26
CA GLN A 11 -4.49 20.24 -12.07
C GLN A 11 -4.57 19.02 -11.14
N LYS A 12 -5.44 18.08 -11.45
CA LYS A 12 -5.58 16.81 -10.72
C LYS A 12 -5.01 15.67 -11.55
N THR A 13 -4.18 14.86 -10.92
CA THR A 13 -3.66 13.60 -11.47
C THR A 13 -4.23 12.44 -10.68
N ILE A 14 -4.77 11.43 -11.35
CA ILE A 14 -5.25 10.19 -10.75
C ILE A 14 -4.33 9.07 -11.21
N LEU A 15 -3.77 8.36 -10.25
CA LEU A 15 -2.93 7.19 -10.45
C LEU A 15 -3.72 5.95 -10.00
N VAL A 16 -3.62 4.87 -10.73
CA VAL A 16 -4.25 3.60 -10.36
C VAL A 16 -3.19 2.50 -10.41
N ILE A 17 -3.06 1.77 -9.31
CA ILE A 17 -2.23 0.57 -9.20
C ILE A 17 -3.09 -0.56 -8.65
N SER A 18 -2.78 -1.81 -9.03
CA SER A 18 -3.46 -3.01 -8.54
C SER A 18 -2.52 -4.21 -8.55
N ASP A 19 -2.91 -5.26 -7.84
CA ASP A 19 -2.29 -6.59 -7.94
C ASP A 19 -0.77 -6.57 -7.70
N LEU A 20 -0.31 -5.85 -6.68
CA LEU A 20 1.11 -5.80 -6.34
C LEU A 20 1.55 -7.01 -5.51
N HIS A 21 0.66 -7.56 -4.69
CA HIS A 21 0.90 -8.78 -3.91
C HIS A 21 2.14 -8.71 -3.00
N LEU A 22 2.27 -7.63 -2.22
CA LEU A 22 3.32 -7.53 -1.20
C LEU A 22 3.13 -8.63 -0.15
N GLY A 23 4.09 -9.53 -0.04
CA GLY A 23 4.08 -10.63 0.91
C GLY A 23 5.04 -10.42 2.09
N ALA A 24 5.42 -11.51 2.74
CA ALA A 24 6.26 -11.49 3.94
C ALA A 24 7.77 -11.33 3.66
N GLY A 25 8.15 -11.04 2.42
CA GLY A 25 9.54 -10.88 2.00
C GLY A 25 10.21 -12.19 1.59
N ILE A 26 11.38 -12.05 0.97
CA ILE A 26 12.18 -13.17 0.42
C ILE A 26 12.61 -14.17 1.52
N GLN A 27 12.73 -13.70 2.75
CA GLN A 27 13.09 -14.51 3.91
C GLN A 27 12.13 -14.28 5.06
N VAL A 28 11.66 -15.38 5.66
CA VAL A 28 10.86 -15.37 6.89
C VAL A 28 11.54 -16.27 7.91
N ASN A 29 11.83 -15.71 9.10
CA ASN A 29 12.53 -16.42 10.18
C ASN A 29 13.84 -17.11 9.74
N GLY A 30 14.62 -16.42 8.88
CA GLY A 30 15.90 -16.92 8.37
C GLY A 30 15.81 -18.01 7.30
N ARG A 31 14.61 -18.33 6.82
CA ARG A 31 14.36 -19.30 5.75
C ARG A 31 13.86 -18.59 4.50
N LYS A 32 14.27 -19.11 3.33
CA LYS A 32 13.75 -18.61 2.04
C LYS A 32 12.23 -18.79 1.99
N ASN A 33 11.54 -17.71 1.63
CA ASN A 33 10.11 -17.70 1.41
C ASN A 33 9.81 -17.82 -0.10
N PRO A 34 9.38 -18.98 -0.59
CA PRO A 34 9.08 -19.17 -2.01
C PRO A 34 7.73 -18.55 -2.43
N LEU A 35 6.96 -18.02 -1.47
CA LEU A 35 5.64 -17.42 -1.72
C LEU A 35 5.73 -15.91 -1.98
N GLU A 36 6.92 -15.29 -1.83
CA GLU A 36 7.10 -13.88 -2.12
C GLU A 36 7.28 -13.65 -3.61
N ASP A 37 6.32 -12.97 -4.22
CA ASP A 37 6.34 -12.60 -5.63
C ASP A 37 6.73 -11.14 -5.86
N PHE A 38 6.52 -10.26 -4.87
CA PHE A 38 6.85 -8.85 -5.01
C PHE A 38 8.31 -8.56 -4.66
N ASN A 39 9.04 -7.99 -5.62
CA ASN A 39 10.46 -7.65 -5.48
C ASN A 39 10.81 -6.27 -6.07
N SER A 40 9.82 -5.38 -6.18
CA SER A 40 9.92 -4.07 -6.83
C SER A 40 9.72 -2.91 -5.85
N ASP A 41 10.20 -3.06 -4.61
CA ASP A 41 10.09 -2.04 -3.57
C ASP A 41 10.67 -0.70 -4.04
N LYS A 42 11.87 -0.75 -4.63
CA LYS A 42 12.55 0.44 -5.13
C LYS A 42 11.75 1.16 -6.21
N GLU A 43 11.23 0.42 -7.17
CA GLU A 43 10.43 0.98 -8.27
C GLU A 43 9.14 1.62 -7.76
N LEU A 44 8.51 1.03 -6.76
CA LEU A 44 7.31 1.58 -6.14
C LEU A 44 7.63 2.85 -5.33
N VAL A 45 8.73 2.87 -4.60
CA VAL A 45 9.23 4.07 -3.90
C VAL A 45 9.55 5.18 -4.89
N ASP A 46 10.26 4.87 -5.97
CA ASP A 46 10.61 5.83 -7.02
C ASP A 46 9.35 6.40 -7.70
N PHE A 47 8.33 5.56 -7.93
CA PHE A 47 7.03 5.97 -8.46
C PHE A 47 6.32 6.96 -7.52
N LEU A 48 6.22 6.67 -6.23
CA LEU A 48 5.60 7.56 -5.25
C LEU A 48 6.34 8.89 -5.14
N ASN A 49 7.67 8.85 -5.12
CA ASN A 49 8.52 10.04 -5.08
C ASN A 49 8.36 10.89 -6.33
N TYR A 50 8.31 10.29 -7.51
CA TYR A 50 8.10 11.01 -8.76
C TYR A 50 6.78 11.81 -8.75
N TYR A 51 5.68 11.17 -8.35
CA TYR A 51 4.36 11.80 -8.34
C TYR A 51 4.09 12.71 -7.12
N SER A 52 5.07 12.89 -6.26
CA SER A 52 5.00 13.81 -5.13
C SER A 52 6.04 14.92 -5.16
N SER A 53 6.91 14.95 -6.18
CA SER A 53 7.99 15.93 -6.35
C SER A 53 7.80 16.82 -7.59
N ASP A 54 8.74 17.73 -7.80
CA ASP A 54 8.84 18.64 -8.94
C ASP A 54 7.49 19.28 -9.35
N LYS A 55 7.06 19.04 -10.58
CA LYS A 55 5.79 19.58 -11.12
C LYS A 55 4.55 19.11 -10.36
N PHE A 56 4.63 17.99 -9.65
CA PHE A 56 3.50 17.44 -8.91
C PHE A 56 3.36 18.02 -7.50
N VAL A 57 4.34 18.76 -6.98
CA VAL A 57 4.30 19.37 -5.63
C VAL A 57 3.03 20.21 -5.44
N SER A 58 2.66 21.03 -6.42
CA SER A 58 1.49 21.90 -6.37
C SER A 58 0.21 21.29 -6.91
N GLN A 59 0.28 20.10 -7.50
CA GLN A 59 -0.87 19.42 -8.09
C GLN A 59 -1.59 18.57 -7.05
N GLU A 60 -2.90 18.38 -7.24
CA GLU A 60 -3.65 17.36 -6.56
C GLU A 60 -3.32 16.00 -7.19
N VAL A 61 -2.81 15.06 -6.39
CA VAL A 61 -2.53 13.68 -6.84
C VAL A 61 -3.30 12.72 -5.96
N GLU A 62 -4.12 11.89 -6.57
CA GLU A 62 -4.87 10.82 -5.92
C GLU A 62 -4.37 9.47 -6.41
N LEU A 63 -3.81 8.69 -5.49
CA LEU A 63 -3.41 7.31 -5.75
C LEU A 63 -4.55 6.38 -5.36
N ILE A 64 -5.04 5.60 -6.31
CA ILE A 64 -6.03 4.54 -6.09
C ILE A 64 -5.29 3.21 -6.09
N ILE A 65 -5.29 2.53 -4.95
CA ILE A 65 -4.85 1.15 -4.79
C ILE A 65 -6.08 0.28 -5.01
N ASN A 66 -6.17 -0.36 -6.16
CA ASN A 66 -7.37 -1.07 -6.62
C ASN A 66 -7.27 -2.58 -6.36
N GLY A 67 -7.17 -2.96 -5.09
CA GLY A 67 -7.15 -4.35 -4.63
C GLY A 67 -5.78 -5.03 -4.71
N ASP A 68 -5.62 -6.08 -3.91
CA ASP A 68 -4.49 -7.00 -3.90
C ASP A 68 -3.12 -6.30 -3.78
N PHE A 69 -3.08 -5.28 -2.92
CA PHE A 69 -1.82 -4.62 -2.59
C PHE A 69 -0.96 -5.50 -1.68
N PHE A 70 -1.59 -6.09 -0.66
CA PHE A 70 -0.97 -7.08 0.19
C PHE A 70 -1.41 -8.49 -0.22
N ASP A 71 -0.52 -9.47 -0.07
CA ASP A 71 -0.85 -10.88 -0.23
C ASP A 71 -0.87 -11.59 1.13
N LEU A 72 -1.96 -11.44 1.86
CA LEU A 72 -2.17 -12.11 3.15
C LEU A 72 -2.37 -13.62 2.99
N LEU A 73 -2.76 -14.08 1.80
CA LEU A 73 -2.93 -15.50 1.51
C LEU A 73 -1.59 -16.22 1.34
N ALA A 74 -0.55 -15.53 0.89
CA ALA A 74 0.77 -16.09 0.63
C ALA A 74 1.74 -15.97 1.83
N VAL A 75 1.31 -15.43 2.97
CA VAL A 75 2.17 -15.34 4.16
C VAL A 75 2.29 -16.69 4.86
N PRO A 76 3.53 -17.20 5.11
CA PRO A 76 3.74 -18.47 5.79
C PRO A 76 3.51 -18.32 7.30
N TYR A 77 2.26 -18.39 7.75
CA TYR A 77 1.88 -18.28 9.16
C TYR A 77 1.54 -19.63 9.78
N VAL A 78 0.55 -20.33 9.20
CA VAL A 78 0.10 -21.67 9.59
C VAL A 78 -0.12 -22.52 8.34
N LYS A 79 -0.42 -23.82 8.51
CA LYS A 79 -0.77 -24.69 7.38
C LYS A 79 -1.97 -24.11 6.63
N TYR A 80 -1.95 -24.19 5.31
CA TYR A 80 -2.92 -23.55 4.42
C TYR A 80 -4.39 -23.83 4.74
N PHE A 81 -4.71 -25.03 5.26
CA PHE A 81 -6.08 -25.41 5.63
C PHE A 81 -6.31 -25.40 7.16
N ASP A 82 -5.49 -24.69 7.90
CA ASP A 82 -5.68 -24.53 9.34
C ASP A 82 -6.67 -23.39 9.60
N ASP A 83 -7.68 -23.63 10.47
CA ASP A 83 -8.70 -22.64 10.79
C ASP A 83 -8.11 -21.36 11.40
N GLU A 84 -6.99 -21.47 12.12
CA GLU A 84 -6.29 -20.30 12.68
C GLU A 84 -5.74 -19.35 11.61
N PHE A 85 -5.45 -19.85 10.40
CA PHE A 85 -4.98 -19.01 9.30
C PHE A 85 -5.94 -17.85 8.96
N TRP A 86 -7.22 -18.05 9.13
CA TRP A 86 -8.28 -17.10 8.81
C TRP A 86 -8.76 -16.26 10.00
N SER A 87 -8.16 -16.43 11.17
CA SER A 87 -8.51 -15.64 12.35
C SER A 87 -8.00 -14.20 12.23
N GLU A 88 -8.69 -13.26 12.92
CA GLU A 88 -8.23 -11.86 12.98
C GLU A 88 -6.83 -11.75 13.59
N LYS A 89 -6.51 -12.57 14.59
CA LYS A 89 -5.18 -12.65 15.19
C LYS A 89 -4.11 -13.04 14.15
N ALA A 90 -4.37 -14.10 13.37
CA ALA A 90 -3.45 -14.55 12.32
C ALA A 90 -3.32 -13.49 11.23
N ALA A 91 -4.43 -12.85 10.84
CA ALA A 91 -4.43 -11.76 9.85
C ALA A 91 -3.55 -10.59 10.30
N LEU A 92 -3.63 -10.20 11.58
CA LEU A 92 -2.79 -9.13 12.13
C LEU A 92 -1.30 -9.51 12.13
N GLU A 93 -0.97 -10.75 12.55
CA GLU A 93 0.42 -11.23 12.53
C GLU A 93 0.98 -11.35 11.10
N LYS A 94 0.17 -11.78 10.13
CA LYS A 94 0.54 -11.80 8.71
C LYS A 94 0.82 -10.38 8.20
N LEU A 95 -0.06 -9.43 8.50
CA LEU A 95 0.15 -8.02 8.13
C LEU A 95 1.44 -7.46 8.73
N GLU A 96 1.73 -7.74 10.00
CA GLU A 96 2.98 -7.30 10.63
C GLU A 96 4.23 -7.85 9.92
N LEU A 97 4.19 -9.10 9.45
CA LEU A 97 5.29 -9.67 8.67
C LEU A 97 5.48 -8.93 7.34
N ILE A 98 4.40 -8.60 6.65
CA ILE A 98 4.44 -7.84 5.39
C ILE A 98 4.99 -6.44 5.63
N LEU A 99 4.47 -5.70 6.63
CA LEU A 99 4.93 -4.34 6.93
C LEU A 99 6.43 -4.30 7.29
N LYS A 100 6.93 -5.32 7.97
CA LYS A 100 8.36 -5.46 8.29
C LYS A 100 9.21 -5.83 7.09
N ALA A 101 8.64 -6.54 6.11
CA ALA A 101 9.36 -6.97 4.91
C ALA A 101 9.56 -5.81 3.91
N HIS A 102 8.65 -4.83 3.89
CA HIS A 102 8.62 -3.72 2.93
C HIS A 102 8.64 -2.33 3.62
N PRO A 103 9.60 -2.06 4.52
CA PRO A 103 9.60 -0.82 5.31
C PRO A 103 9.73 0.43 4.45
N GLU A 104 10.54 0.37 3.38
CA GLU A 104 10.77 1.51 2.49
C GLU A 104 9.48 1.91 1.73
N VAL A 105 8.67 0.92 1.34
CA VAL A 105 7.36 1.16 0.72
C VAL A 105 6.41 1.82 1.71
N MET A 106 6.36 1.32 2.95
CA MET A 106 5.50 1.90 3.99
C MET A 106 5.89 3.35 4.30
N ASP A 107 7.19 3.62 4.41
CA ASP A 107 7.70 4.97 4.64
C ASP A 107 7.38 5.91 3.47
N ALA A 108 7.52 5.42 2.24
CA ALA A 108 7.19 6.19 1.04
C ALA A 108 5.68 6.53 0.94
N LEU A 109 4.80 5.59 1.31
CA LEU A 109 3.35 5.84 1.38
C LEU A 109 3.01 6.89 2.44
N LYS A 110 3.62 6.81 3.62
CA LYS A 110 3.45 7.81 4.70
C LYS A 110 3.96 9.18 4.25
N GLU A 111 5.13 9.23 3.62
CA GLU A 111 5.68 10.48 3.12
C GLU A 111 4.80 11.08 2.02
N PHE A 112 4.28 10.26 1.10
CA PHE A 112 3.33 10.71 0.08
C PHE A 112 2.10 11.36 0.73
N LEU A 113 1.48 10.69 1.71
CA LEU A 113 0.30 11.20 2.42
C LEU A 113 0.58 12.45 3.25
N SER A 114 1.81 12.65 3.73
CA SER A 114 2.19 13.83 4.51
C SER A 114 2.22 15.10 3.66
N LYS A 115 2.34 14.97 2.35
CA LYS A 115 2.43 16.12 1.43
C LYS A 115 1.05 16.69 1.13
N LYS A 116 1.00 18.01 1.06
CA LYS A 116 -0.24 18.74 0.72
C LYS A 116 -0.77 18.28 -0.65
N ASN A 117 -2.09 18.13 -0.74
CA ASN A 117 -2.80 17.74 -1.96
C ASN A 117 -2.48 16.31 -2.45
N LYS A 118 -2.05 15.43 -1.55
CA LYS A 118 -1.89 13.99 -1.85
C LYS A 118 -2.92 13.19 -1.10
N LYS A 119 -3.47 12.18 -1.76
CA LYS A 119 -4.50 11.30 -1.21
C LYS A 119 -4.28 9.88 -1.69
N ILE A 120 -4.57 8.92 -0.81
CA ILE A 120 -4.64 7.51 -1.17
C ILE A 120 -6.08 7.02 -0.94
N VAL A 121 -6.61 6.31 -1.93
CA VAL A 121 -7.87 5.55 -1.83
C VAL A 121 -7.50 4.07 -1.93
N TYR A 122 -7.89 3.30 -0.92
CA TYR A 122 -7.63 1.87 -0.87
C TYR A 122 -8.91 1.08 -1.11
N ILE A 123 -8.91 0.22 -2.10
CA ILE A 123 -9.98 -0.74 -2.40
C ILE A 123 -9.44 -2.11 -2.05
N ILE A 124 -10.14 -2.84 -1.19
CA ILE A 124 -9.76 -4.19 -0.75
C ILE A 124 -10.03 -5.19 -1.87
N GLY A 125 -9.06 -6.04 -2.18
CA GLY A 125 -9.17 -7.15 -3.11
C GLY A 125 -9.44 -8.49 -2.40
N ASN A 126 -9.24 -9.60 -3.10
CA ASN A 126 -9.44 -10.93 -2.50
C ASN A 126 -8.20 -11.46 -1.76
N HIS A 127 -6.98 -11.06 -2.14
CA HIS A 127 -5.75 -11.45 -1.43
C HIS A 127 -5.52 -10.64 -0.14
N ASP A 128 -6.13 -9.48 -0.03
CA ASP A 128 -6.08 -8.63 1.16
C ASP A 128 -7.47 -8.43 1.82
N ALA A 129 -8.38 -9.39 1.61
CA ALA A 129 -9.75 -9.33 2.15
C ALA A 129 -9.80 -9.21 3.68
N GLU A 130 -8.80 -9.74 4.39
CA GLU A 130 -8.71 -9.66 5.86
C GLU A 130 -8.54 -8.22 6.37
N LEU A 131 -8.20 -7.25 5.49
CA LEU A 131 -8.23 -5.82 5.85
C LEU A 131 -9.63 -5.30 6.21
N VAL A 132 -10.69 -6.10 6.08
CA VAL A 132 -12.02 -5.77 6.61
C VAL A 132 -12.06 -5.76 8.14
N PHE A 133 -11.16 -6.50 8.81
CA PHE A 133 -11.05 -6.47 10.25
C PHE A 133 -10.59 -5.11 10.75
N GLU A 134 -11.23 -4.62 11.82
CA GLU A 134 -10.98 -3.27 12.34
C GLU A 134 -9.54 -3.10 12.85
N SER A 135 -9.01 -4.12 13.54
CA SER A 135 -7.62 -4.10 14.04
C SER A 135 -6.58 -3.95 12.91
N LEU A 136 -6.83 -4.55 11.73
CA LEU A 136 -5.95 -4.42 10.57
C LEU A 136 -6.04 -3.01 9.95
N LYS A 137 -7.27 -2.47 9.86
CA LYS A 137 -7.47 -1.09 9.38
C LYS A 137 -6.75 -0.08 10.25
N GLU A 138 -6.93 -0.17 11.57
CA GLU A 138 -6.26 0.70 12.54
C GLU A 138 -4.73 0.59 12.43
N ARG A 139 -4.23 -0.63 12.31
CA ARG A 139 -2.79 -0.90 12.20
C ARG A 139 -2.18 -0.34 10.92
N PHE A 140 -2.89 -0.43 9.80
CA PHE A 140 -2.42 0.08 8.51
C PHE A 140 -2.56 1.60 8.38
N SER A 141 -3.61 2.20 8.98
CA SER A 141 -3.90 3.63 8.89
C SER A 141 -3.06 4.50 9.85
N GLY A 142 -2.48 3.90 10.88
CA GLY A 142 -1.63 4.57 11.88
C GLY A 142 -0.19 4.66 11.45
#